data_5ce0dada84f2383ec93171aabbfa0d3d
#
_entry.id   5ce0dada84f2383ec93171aabbfa0d3d
#
_cell.length_a   1.000
_cell.length_b   1.000
_cell.length_c   1.000
_cell.angle_alpha   90.00
_cell.angle_beta   90.00
_cell.angle_gamma   90.00
#
_symmetry.space_group_name_H-M   'P 1'
#
loop_
_entity.id
_entity.type
_entity.pdbx_description
1 polymer ?
#
loop_
_entity_poly.entity_id
_entity_poly.type
_entity_poly.pdbx_seq_one_letter_code
_entity_poly.pdbx_strand_id
1 'polypeptide(L)'
;HIAFSAYLAGMASSMVFAGKIADKAGRQPVAITGAVIFALASVLCSVAQESTMFLSGRFIQGIGAGGCYVVAFAILRDTLSAQRRAKVLSMLNGITCIIPVLAPVVGYLIMLKFPWQSLFWTMAAMGAIVFILSVTVLKETHPGSQQPYHTATLHPAEKLVNRFFLSRLAITTLSVAVILTYVNVSPVLLMETMGFDRGEYSTVMALTAMVSMAV
;
A
#
# COMPACT_ATOMS: atom_id res chain seq x y z
N HIS A 1 1.36 2.66 17.66
CA HIS A 1 1.97 3.62 16.73
C HIS A 1 3.27 3.08 16.11
N ILE A 2 4.20 2.52 16.91
CA ILE A 2 5.50 2.00 16.43
C ILE A 2 5.33 0.91 15.36
N ALA A 3 4.37 0.00 15.52
CA ALA A 3 4.10 -1.07 14.55
C ALA A 3 3.67 -0.56 13.16
N PHE A 4 2.91 0.53 13.12
CA PHE A 4 2.52 1.18 11.87
C PHE A 4 3.71 1.89 11.22
N SER A 5 4.52 2.58 12.02
CA SER A 5 5.75 3.23 11.54
C SER A 5 6.75 2.20 10.99
N ALA A 6 6.89 1.04 11.65
CA ALA A 6 7.73 -0.05 11.15
C ALA A 6 7.25 -0.57 9.77
N TYR A 7 5.94 -0.75 9.60
CA TYR A 7 5.36 -1.14 8.33
C TYR A 7 5.64 -0.10 7.22
N LEU A 8 5.41 1.19 7.51
CA LEU A 8 5.66 2.27 6.54
C LEU A 8 7.14 2.40 6.19
N ALA A 9 8.04 2.23 7.16
CA ALA A 9 9.48 2.24 6.91
C ALA A 9 9.91 1.09 5.99
N GLY A 10 9.37 -0.12 6.21
CA GLY A 10 9.59 -1.26 5.32
C GLY A 10 9.05 -1.01 3.91
N MET A 11 7.85 -0.46 3.81
CA MET A 11 7.22 -0.12 2.54
C MET A 11 8.03 0.94 1.79
N ALA A 12 8.39 2.04 2.43
CA ALA A 12 9.16 3.13 1.82
C ALA A 12 10.54 2.64 1.33
N SER A 13 11.26 1.87 2.15
CA SER A 13 12.56 1.32 1.78
C SER A 13 12.47 0.40 0.56
N SER A 14 11.47 -0.50 0.53
CA SER A 14 11.31 -1.40 -0.61
C SER A 14 10.91 -0.68 -1.90
N MET A 15 10.09 0.38 -1.82
CA MET A 15 9.66 1.14 -2.99
C MET A 15 10.84 1.78 -3.75
N VAL A 16 11.90 2.19 -3.04
CA VAL A 16 13.11 2.77 -3.65
C VAL A 16 13.84 1.75 -4.53
N PHE A 17 13.88 0.49 -4.10
CA PHE A 17 14.64 -0.57 -4.78
C PHE A 17 13.78 -1.41 -5.72
N ALA A 18 12.51 -1.64 -5.38
CA ALA A 18 11.60 -2.51 -6.13
C ALA A 18 11.42 -2.08 -7.59
N GLY A 19 11.42 -0.78 -7.88
CA GLY A 19 11.35 -0.26 -9.23
C GLY A 19 12.54 -0.72 -10.08
N LYS A 20 13.75 -0.54 -9.57
CA LYS A 20 15.00 -0.96 -10.26
C LYS A 20 15.08 -2.48 -10.43
N ILE A 21 14.62 -3.23 -9.42
CA ILE A 21 14.59 -4.69 -9.48
C ILE A 21 13.56 -5.15 -10.53
N ALA A 22 12.37 -4.55 -10.54
CA ALA A 22 11.32 -4.86 -11.51
C ALA A 22 11.71 -4.48 -12.95
N ASP A 23 12.54 -3.46 -13.12
CA ASP A 23 13.10 -3.10 -14.43
C ASP A 23 14.15 -4.10 -14.94
N LYS A 24 14.82 -4.85 -14.05
CA LYS A 24 15.84 -5.84 -14.42
C LYS A 24 15.31 -7.28 -14.42
N ALA A 25 14.57 -7.65 -13.38
CA ALA A 25 14.10 -9.03 -13.17
C ALA A 25 12.73 -9.30 -13.80
N GLY A 26 12.02 -8.26 -14.21
CA GLY A 26 10.65 -8.38 -14.72
C GLY A 26 9.59 -7.99 -13.68
N ARG A 27 8.37 -7.76 -14.15
CA ARG A 27 7.24 -7.32 -13.31
C ARG A 27 6.66 -8.47 -12.50
N GLN A 28 6.46 -9.61 -13.16
CA GLN A 28 5.84 -10.79 -12.55
C GLN A 28 6.67 -11.35 -11.38
N PRO A 29 8.00 -11.59 -11.47
CA PRO A 29 8.78 -12.12 -10.35
C PRO A 29 8.74 -11.23 -9.11
N VAL A 30 8.78 -9.90 -9.29
CA VAL A 30 8.73 -8.95 -8.17
C VAL A 30 7.35 -8.92 -7.51
N ALA A 31 6.26 -9.05 -8.29
CA ALA A 31 4.91 -9.18 -7.74
C ALA A 31 4.77 -10.47 -6.91
N ILE A 32 5.26 -11.59 -7.43
CA ILE A 32 5.21 -12.90 -6.77
C ILE A 32 6.00 -12.86 -5.46
N THR A 33 7.26 -12.39 -5.49
CA THR A 33 8.11 -12.33 -4.29
C THR A 33 7.54 -11.37 -3.26
N GLY A 34 7.02 -10.21 -3.68
CA GLY A 34 6.34 -9.25 -2.80
C GLY A 34 5.12 -9.85 -2.10
N ALA A 35 4.27 -10.57 -2.83
CA ALA A 35 3.09 -11.22 -2.29
C ALA A 35 3.45 -12.34 -1.29
N VAL A 36 4.47 -13.16 -1.58
CA VAL A 36 4.97 -14.20 -0.67
C VAL A 36 5.52 -13.58 0.62
N ILE A 37 6.38 -12.56 0.50
CA ILE A 37 6.93 -11.84 1.66
C ILE A 37 5.80 -11.26 2.52
N PHE A 38 4.80 -10.62 1.89
CA PHE A 38 3.66 -10.05 2.60
C PHE A 38 2.84 -11.12 3.34
N ALA A 39 2.54 -12.25 2.68
CA ALA A 39 1.78 -13.33 3.29
C ALA A 39 2.51 -13.98 4.46
N LEU A 40 3.80 -14.32 4.29
CA LEU A 40 4.62 -14.93 5.33
C LEU A 40 4.82 -14.00 6.53
N ALA A 41 5.09 -12.72 6.28
CA ALA A 41 5.21 -11.72 7.33
C ALA A 41 3.87 -11.48 8.08
N SER A 42 2.72 -11.61 7.39
CA SER A 42 1.41 -11.54 8.04
C SER A 42 1.19 -12.75 8.97
N VAL A 43 1.58 -13.95 8.55
CA VAL A 43 1.56 -15.13 9.43
C VAL A 43 2.50 -14.92 10.62
N LEU A 44 3.71 -14.40 10.39
CA LEU A 44 4.66 -14.10 11.46
C LEU A 44 4.06 -13.14 12.50
N CYS A 45 3.38 -12.08 12.05
CA CYS A 45 2.69 -11.14 12.94
C CYS A 45 1.54 -11.80 13.72
N SER A 46 0.83 -12.77 13.15
CA SER A 46 -0.28 -13.46 13.81
C SER A 46 0.16 -14.35 14.95
N VAL A 47 1.36 -14.92 14.87
CA VAL A 47 1.92 -15.84 15.88
C VAL A 47 2.95 -15.17 16.79
N ALA A 48 3.21 -13.87 16.60
CA ALA A 48 4.21 -13.14 17.38
C ALA A 48 3.80 -13.04 18.84
N GLN A 49 4.67 -13.50 19.73
CA GLN A 49 4.51 -13.43 21.18
C GLN A 49 5.28 -12.26 21.80
N GLU A 50 6.32 -11.78 21.12
CA GLU A 50 7.18 -10.69 21.56
C GLU A 50 6.99 -9.46 20.66
N SER A 51 7.10 -8.27 21.26
CA SER A 51 7.00 -6.99 20.54
C SER A 51 8.05 -6.86 19.44
N THR A 52 9.26 -7.33 19.66
CA THR A 52 10.36 -7.30 18.67
C THR A 52 10.05 -8.14 17.45
N MET A 53 9.55 -9.37 17.65
CA MET A 53 9.10 -10.26 16.59
C MET A 53 7.95 -9.65 15.78
N PHE A 54 6.98 -9.04 16.48
CA PHE A 54 5.87 -8.37 15.84
C PHE A 54 6.31 -7.16 15.00
N LEU A 55 7.18 -6.30 15.53
CA LEU A 55 7.70 -5.13 14.82
C LEU A 55 8.54 -5.52 13.60
N SER A 56 9.36 -6.56 13.73
CA SER A 56 10.12 -7.12 12.59
C SER A 56 9.20 -7.68 11.53
N GLY A 57 8.15 -8.40 11.91
CA GLY A 57 7.13 -8.89 11.01
C GLY A 57 6.42 -7.75 10.28
N ARG A 58 6.07 -6.66 10.97
CA ARG A 58 5.45 -5.47 10.37
C ARG A 58 6.37 -4.78 9.35
N PHE A 59 7.67 -4.68 9.66
CA PHE A 59 8.65 -4.12 8.73
C PHE A 59 8.78 -4.98 7.45
N ILE A 60 8.92 -6.30 7.61
CA ILE A 60 9.02 -7.24 6.48
C ILE A 60 7.71 -7.24 5.67
N GLN A 61 6.55 -7.18 6.33
CA GLN A 61 5.25 -7.07 5.68
C GLN A 61 5.17 -5.80 4.81
N GLY A 62 5.71 -4.68 5.32
CA GLY A 62 5.84 -3.43 4.55
C GLY A 62 6.69 -3.60 3.29
N ILE A 63 7.81 -4.32 3.38
CA ILE A 63 8.67 -4.62 2.22
C ILE A 63 7.89 -5.34 1.12
N GLY A 64 7.13 -6.37 1.47
CA GLY A 64 6.30 -7.11 0.52
C GLY A 64 5.24 -6.23 -0.15
N ALA A 65 4.53 -5.43 0.66
CA ALA A 65 3.50 -4.52 0.17
C ALA A 65 4.06 -3.46 -0.78
N GLY A 66 5.21 -2.85 -0.45
CA GLY A 66 5.86 -1.84 -1.28
C GLY A 66 6.31 -2.39 -2.63
N GLY A 67 6.82 -3.61 -2.67
CA GLY A 67 7.16 -4.31 -3.91
C GLY A 67 5.95 -4.50 -4.82
N CYS A 68 4.85 -5.04 -4.29
CA CYS A 68 3.60 -5.20 -5.03
C CYS A 68 3.03 -3.87 -5.51
N TYR A 69 3.08 -2.83 -4.68
CA TYR A 69 2.58 -1.50 -5.02
C TYR A 69 3.30 -0.90 -6.22
N VAL A 70 4.64 -0.89 -6.20
CA VAL A 70 5.46 -0.34 -7.30
C VAL A 70 5.21 -1.09 -8.61
N VAL A 71 5.16 -2.42 -8.54
CA VAL A 71 4.91 -3.25 -9.72
C VAL A 71 3.53 -3.03 -10.31
N ALA A 72 2.49 -2.88 -9.48
CA ALA A 72 1.14 -2.59 -9.96
C ALA A 72 1.10 -1.31 -10.80
N PHE A 73 1.74 -0.22 -10.34
CA PHE A 73 1.84 1.03 -11.11
C PHE A 73 2.73 0.90 -12.35
N ALA A 74 3.79 0.10 -12.29
CA ALA A 74 4.63 -0.18 -13.45
C ALA A 74 3.84 -0.90 -14.54
N ILE A 75 3.07 -1.93 -14.20
CA ILE A 75 2.21 -2.67 -15.14
C ILE A 75 1.16 -1.74 -15.77
N LEU A 76 0.51 -0.89 -14.98
CA LEU A 76 -0.45 0.09 -15.52
C LEU A 76 0.20 1.05 -16.52
N ARG A 77 1.45 1.46 -16.25
CA ARG A 77 2.22 2.31 -17.15
C ARG A 77 2.59 1.58 -18.45
N ASP A 78 2.98 0.32 -18.34
CA ASP A 78 3.51 -0.45 -19.47
C ASP A 78 2.40 -1.01 -20.38
N THR A 79 1.18 -1.22 -19.83
CA THR A 79 0.07 -1.88 -20.55
C THR A 79 -1.02 -0.94 -21.06
N LEU A 80 -1.15 0.26 -20.48
CA LEU A 80 -2.25 1.16 -20.77
C LEU A 80 -1.80 2.45 -21.47
N SER A 81 -2.60 2.88 -22.47
CA SER A 81 -2.46 4.22 -23.05
C SER A 81 -2.68 5.33 -22.01
N ALA A 82 -2.13 6.50 -22.24
CA ALA A 82 -2.17 7.63 -21.28
C ALA A 82 -3.61 7.95 -20.79
N GLN A 83 -4.59 7.94 -21.69
CA GLN A 83 -5.98 8.21 -21.32
C GLN A 83 -6.60 7.10 -20.46
N ARG A 84 -6.40 5.83 -20.83
CA ARG A 84 -6.90 4.68 -20.06
C ARG A 84 -6.23 4.60 -18.70
N ARG A 85 -4.93 4.85 -18.65
CA ARG A 85 -4.16 4.91 -17.41
C ARG A 85 -4.69 5.98 -16.46
N ALA A 86 -4.96 7.20 -16.94
CA ALA A 86 -5.53 8.27 -16.12
C ALA A 86 -6.89 7.85 -15.52
N LYS A 87 -7.77 7.23 -16.32
CA LYS A 87 -9.08 6.73 -15.85
C LYS A 87 -8.92 5.64 -14.77
N VAL A 88 -8.03 4.66 -14.99
CA VAL A 88 -7.80 3.59 -14.01
C VAL A 88 -7.18 4.13 -12.72
N LEU A 89 -6.23 5.06 -12.81
CA LEU A 89 -5.64 5.70 -11.63
C LEU A 89 -6.66 6.50 -10.85
N SER A 90 -7.57 7.22 -11.53
CA SER A 90 -8.66 7.94 -10.86
C SER A 90 -9.59 6.98 -10.12
N MET A 91 -9.95 5.86 -10.75
CA MET A 91 -10.77 4.82 -10.12
C MET A 91 -10.06 4.18 -8.90
N LEU A 92 -8.76 3.87 -9.02
CA LEU A 92 -7.96 3.36 -7.92
C LEU A 92 -7.85 4.35 -6.76
N ASN A 93 -7.70 5.65 -7.05
CA ASN A 93 -7.73 6.68 -6.02
C ASN A 93 -9.07 6.72 -5.28
N GLY A 94 -10.19 6.61 -5.99
CA GLY A 94 -11.51 6.50 -5.38
C GLY A 94 -11.62 5.28 -4.44
N ILE A 95 -11.16 4.11 -4.89
CA ILE A 95 -11.13 2.89 -4.06
C ILE A 95 -10.23 3.10 -2.83
N THR A 96 -9.07 3.72 -3.01
CA THR A 96 -8.13 4.00 -1.90
C THR A 96 -8.74 4.93 -0.84
N CYS A 97 -9.65 5.83 -1.21
CA CYS A 97 -10.41 6.65 -0.25
C CYS A 97 -11.45 5.84 0.53
N ILE A 98 -12.03 4.80 -0.09
CA ILE A 98 -13.06 3.96 0.55
C ILE A 98 -12.44 2.97 1.56
N ILE A 99 -11.26 2.44 1.28
CA ILE A 99 -10.61 1.42 2.11
C ILE A 99 -10.42 1.86 3.57
N PRO A 100 -9.90 3.06 3.91
CA PRO A 100 -9.75 3.50 5.28
C PRO A 100 -11.07 3.60 6.06
N VAL A 101 -12.19 3.77 5.35
CA VAL A 101 -13.54 3.78 5.92
C VAL A 101 -13.99 2.38 6.27
N LEU A 102 -13.81 1.46 5.33
CA LEU A 102 -14.26 0.08 5.49
C LEU A 102 -13.37 -0.72 6.42
N ALA A 103 -12.07 -0.44 6.46
CA ALA A 103 -11.12 -1.21 7.25
C ALA A 103 -11.45 -1.26 8.76
N PRO A 104 -11.79 -0.15 9.46
CA PRO A 104 -12.20 -0.22 10.86
C PRO A 104 -13.50 -1.00 11.07
N VAL A 105 -14.46 -0.88 10.14
CA VAL A 105 -15.74 -1.61 10.22
C VAL A 105 -15.51 -3.11 10.07
N VAL A 106 -14.74 -3.52 9.05
CA VAL A 106 -14.39 -4.93 8.84
C VAL A 106 -13.58 -5.47 10.00
N GLY A 107 -12.59 -4.70 10.48
CA GLY A 107 -11.77 -5.06 11.63
C GLY A 107 -12.63 -5.26 12.90
N TYR A 108 -13.58 -4.37 13.17
CA TYR A 108 -14.51 -4.50 14.27
C TYR A 108 -15.37 -5.76 14.16
N LEU A 109 -15.96 -6.03 12.99
CA LEU A 109 -16.77 -7.22 12.75
C LEU A 109 -16.00 -8.52 12.96
N ILE A 110 -14.74 -8.58 12.52
CA ILE A 110 -13.87 -9.74 12.74
C ILE A 110 -13.61 -9.90 14.25
N MET A 111 -13.29 -8.83 14.96
CA MET A 111 -12.94 -8.86 16.37
C MET A 111 -14.14 -9.11 17.29
N LEU A 112 -15.37 -9.03 16.81
CA LEU A 112 -16.56 -9.46 17.56
C LEU A 112 -16.58 -10.98 17.85
N LYS A 113 -16.00 -11.77 16.95
CA LYS A 113 -16.07 -13.25 17.04
C LYS A 113 -14.70 -13.91 17.18
N PHE A 114 -13.64 -13.22 16.78
CA PHE A 114 -12.29 -13.78 16.70
C PHE A 114 -11.27 -12.89 17.42
N PRO A 115 -10.16 -13.45 17.92
CA PRO A 115 -9.11 -12.67 18.54
C PRO A 115 -8.38 -11.78 17.51
N TRP A 116 -7.64 -10.78 17.99
CA TRP A 116 -6.95 -9.80 17.13
C TRP A 116 -5.98 -10.40 16.10
N GLN A 117 -5.41 -11.58 16.39
CA GLN A 117 -4.53 -12.31 15.47
C GLN A 117 -5.23 -12.67 14.15
N SER A 118 -6.54 -12.82 14.17
CA SER A 118 -7.32 -13.15 12.97
C SER A 118 -7.27 -12.06 11.90
N LEU A 119 -7.00 -10.81 12.28
CA LEU A 119 -6.76 -9.73 11.33
C LEU A 119 -5.52 -10.02 10.47
N PHE A 120 -4.47 -10.55 11.07
CA PHE A 120 -3.24 -10.89 10.34
C PHE A 120 -3.42 -12.16 9.50
N TRP A 121 -4.22 -13.12 9.95
CA TRP A 121 -4.62 -14.26 9.12
C TRP A 121 -5.43 -13.81 7.89
N THR A 122 -6.31 -12.84 8.03
CA THR A 122 -7.03 -12.23 6.90
C THR A 122 -6.05 -11.57 5.92
N MET A 123 -5.07 -10.83 6.44
CA MET A 123 -4.03 -10.22 5.59
C MET A 123 -3.17 -11.29 4.89
N ALA A 124 -2.82 -12.38 5.58
CA ALA A 124 -2.10 -13.50 4.99
C ALA A 124 -2.90 -14.15 3.85
N ALA A 125 -4.20 -14.35 4.05
CA ALA A 125 -5.10 -14.87 3.00
C ALA A 125 -5.17 -13.92 1.79
N MET A 126 -5.24 -12.61 2.01
CA MET A 126 -5.18 -11.62 0.92
C MET A 126 -3.84 -11.69 0.17
N GLY A 127 -2.72 -11.83 0.88
CA GLY A 127 -1.40 -12.02 0.27
C GLY A 127 -1.34 -13.29 -0.58
N ALA A 128 -1.91 -14.40 -0.09
CA ALA A 128 -2.02 -15.65 -0.84
C ALA A 128 -2.87 -15.51 -2.11
N ILE A 129 -3.98 -14.77 -2.05
CA ILE A 129 -4.81 -14.47 -3.22
C ILE A 129 -4.01 -13.66 -4.26
N VAL A 130 -3.31 -12.61 -3.83
CA VAL A 130 -2.46 -11.81 -4.72
C VAL A 130 -1.35 -12.67 -5.33
N PHE A 131 -0.74 -13.58 -4.56
CA PHE A 131 0.24 -14.54 -5.06
C PHE A 131 -0.35 -15.42 -6.17
N ILE A 132 -1.51 -16.06 -5.91
CA ILE A 132 -2.18 -16.94 -6.89
C ILE A 132 -2.51 -16.15 -8.17
N LEU A 133 -3.07 -14.95 -8.05
CA LEU A 133 -3.38 -14.09 -9.18
C LEU A 133 -2.11 -13.68 -9.95
N SER A 134 -1.02 -13.39 -9.23
CA SER A 134 0.25 -13.04 -9.87
C SER A 134 0.87 -14.20 -10.66
N VAL A 135 0.69 -15.43 -10.21
CA VAL A 135 1.19 -16.62 -10.90
C VAL A 135 0.29 -17.00 -12.08
N THR A 136 -1.04 -16.92 -11.92
CA THR A 136 -2.00 -17.46 -12.89
C THR A 136 -2.43 -16.45 -13.95
N VAL A 137 -2.59 -15.18 -13.57
CA VAL A 137 -3.17 -14.15 -14.44
C VAL A 137 -2.13 -13.17 -14.95
N LEU A 138 -1.13 -12.83 -14.12
CA LEU A 138 -0.14 -11.85 -14.50
C LEU A 138 0.84 -12.46 -15.50
N LYS A 139 0.80 -11.95 -16.74
CA LYS A 139 1.82 -12.23 -17.75
C LYS A 139 2.97 -11.25 -17.60
N GLU A 140 4.20 -11.70 -17.90
CA GLU A 140 5.34 -10.79 -17.90
C GLU A 140 5.12 -9.65 -18.91
N THR A 141 5.15 -8.43 -18.43
CA THR A 141 4.89 -7.22 -19.22
C THR A 141 6.14 -6.39 -19.44
N HIS A 142 7.31 -6.94 -19.07
CA HIS A 142 8.58 -6.21 -19.22
C HIS A 142 8.88 -5.91 -20.69
N PRO A 143 9.12 -4.66 -21.07
CA PRO A 143 9.37 -4.26 -22.45
C PRO A 143 10.62 -4.90 -23.08
N GLY A 144 11.52 -5.46 -22.27
CA GLY A 144 12.80 -6.02 -22.70
C GLY A 144 12.75 -7.33 -23.46
N SER A 145 11.58 -7.99 -23.62
CA SER A 145 11.51 -9.27 -24.34
C SER A 145 11.10 -9.16 -25.80
N GLN A 146 10.65 -8.03 -26.31
CA GLN A 146 10.13 -7.97 -27.70
C GLN A 146 10.31 -6.66 -28.49
N GLN A 147 10.96 -5.60 -28.01
CA GLN A 147 11.29 -4.48 -28.90
C GLN A 147 12.64 -3.85 -28.56
N PRO A 148 13.50 -3.54 -29.57
CA PRO A 148 14.60 -2.62 -29.34
C PRO A 148 13.98 -1.31 -28.85
N TYR A 149 14.45 -0.88 -27.69
CA TYR A 149 14.18 0.43 -27.13
C TYR A 149 14.32 1.47 -28.26
N HIS A 150 13.19 1.89 -28.84
CA HIS A 150 13.20 3.12 -29.60
C HIS A 150 13.75 4.15 -28.60
N THR A 151 14.98 4.54 -28.85
CA THR A 151 15.59 5.70 -28.27
C THR A 151 14.61 6.84 -28.47
N ALA A 152 13.66 6.95 -27.55
CA ALA A 152 13.00 8.20 -27.31
C ALA A 152 14.19 9.12 -27.06
N THR A 153 14.43 10.03 -27.99
CA THR A 153 15.43 11.07 -27.94
C THR A 153 15.59 11.46 -26.48
N LEU A 154 16.76 11.12 -25.92
CA LEU A 154 17.16 11.56 -24.61
C LEU A 154 17.10 13.08 -24.68
N HIS A 155 15.95 13.65 -24.32
CA HIS A 155 15.94 15.04 -23.92
C HIS A 155 17.03 15.12 -22.83
N PRO A 156 18.03 15.98 -23.01
CA PRO A 156 19.11 16.10 -22.05
C PRO A 156 18.44 16.22 -20.70
N ALA A 157 18.92 15.46 -19.71
CA ALA A 157 18.34 15.34 -18.39
C ALA A 157 18.01 16.74 -17.86
N GLU A 158 16.84 17.21 -18.24
CA GLU A 158 16.25 18.43 -17.69
C GLU A 158 16.25 18.17 -16.20
N LYS A 159 16.96 19.01 -15.46
CA LYS A 159 17.21 18.83 -14.03
C LYS A 159 15.91 18.43 -13.38
N LEU A 160 15.74 17.10 -13.11
CA LEU A 160 14.56 16.52 -12.48
C LEU A 160 14.21 17.22 -11.17
N VAL A 161 15.17 17.95 -10.60
CA VAL A 161 15.06 18.77 -9.41
C VAL A 161 14.80 20.23 -9.84
N ASN A 162 13.60 20.49 -10.35
CA ASN A 162 13.12 21.85 -10.57
C ASN A 162 12.32 22.31 -9.32
N ARG A 163 12.35 23.62 -9.02
CA ARG A 163 11.58 24.23 -7.91
C ARG A 163 10.10 23.84 -7.96
N PHE A 164 9.54 23.75 -9.17
CA PHE A 164 8.16 23.33 -9.41
C PHE A 164 7.93 21.84 -8.99
N PHE A 165 8.83 20.94 -9.34
CA PHE A 165 8.78 19.54 -8.93
C PHE A 165 8.90 19.38 -7.41
N LEU A 166 9.86 20.09 -6.80
CA LEU A 166 10.06 20.06 -5.34
C LEU A 166 8.84 20.60 -4.58
N SER A 167 8.22 21.69 -5.05
CA SER A 167 7.03 22.23 -4.40
C SER A 167 5.85 21.27 -4.49
N ARG A 168 5.63 20.63 -5.65
CA ARG A 168 4.58 19.61 -5.82
C ARG A 168 4.83 18.40 -4.95
N LEU A 169 6.07 17.92 -4.91
CA LEU A 169 6.48 16.80 -4.05
C LEU A 169 6.22 17.13 -2.57
N ALA A 170 6.65 18.31 -2.12
CA ALA A 170 6.46 18.76 -0.74
C ALA A 170 4.98 18.86 -0.37
N ILE A 171 4.15 19.47 -1.22
CA ILE A 171 2.69 19.59 -0.99
C ILE A 171 2.05 18.21 -0.89
N THR A 172 2.34 17.32 -1.84
CA THR A 172 1.76 15.97 -1.85
C THR A 172 2.19 15.16 -0.63
N THR A 173 3.48 15.21 -0.28
CA THR A 173 4.01 14.50 0.89
C THR A 173 3.39 15.03 2.18
N LEU A 174 3.28 16.35 2.33
CA LEU A 174 2.69 16.97 3.51
C LEU A 174 1.20 16.61 3.63
N SER A 175 0.46 16.66 2.53
CA SER A 175 -0.97 16.28 2.52
C SER A 175 -1.17 14.83 2.95
N VAL A 176 -0.38 13.91 2.41
CA VAL A 176 -0.44 12.49 2.80
C VAL A 176 -0.03 12.30 4.27
N ALA A 177 1.00 13.02 4.73
CA ALA A 177 1.44 12.95 6.12
C ALA A 177 0.35 13.40 7.09
N VAL A 178 -0.39 14.47 6.77
CA VAL A 178 -1.53 14.94 7.59
C VAL A 178 -2.62 13.88 7.68
N ILE A 179 -3.01 13.28 6.54
CA ILE A 179 -4.03 12.21 6.52
C ILE A 179 -3.57 11.01 7.34
N LEU A 180 -2.33 10.55 7.15
CA LEU A 180 -1.79 9.42 7.89
C LEU A 180 -1.70 9.70 9.39
N THR A 181 -1.33 10.94 9.77
CA THR A 181 -1.29 11.35 11.17
C THR A 181 -2.69 11.33 11.78
N TYR A 182 -3.68 11.88 11.08
CA TYR A 182 -5.06 11.85 11.54
C TYR A 182 -5.56 10.42 11.75
N VAL A 183 -5.37 9.53 10.78
CA VAL A 183 -5.78 8.12 10.89
C VAL A 183 -5.09 7.40 12.06
N ASN A 184 -3.83 7.74 12.35
CA ASN A 184 -3.09 7.14 13.47
C ASN A 184 -3.48 7.69 14.84
N VAL A 185 -3.75 8.98 14.93
CA VAL A 185 -4.01 9.67 16.21
C VAL A 185 -5.49 9.57 16.59
N SER A 186 -6.38 9.51 15.61
CA SER A 186 -7.83 9.47 15.85
C SER A 186 -8.30 8.37 16.81
N PRO A 187 -7.78 7.10 16.76
CA PRO A 187 -8.21 6.08 17.72
C PRO A 187 -7.87 6.45 19.15
N VAL A 188 -6.66 6.98 19.37
CA VAL A 188 -6.20 7.41 20.72
C VAL A 188 -7.05 8.57 21.22
N LEU A 189 -7.27 9.58 20.37
CA LEU A 189 -8.03 10.76 20.74
C LEU A 189 -9.50 10.40 21.05
N LEU A 190 -10.16 9.66 20.18
CA LEU A 190 -11.58 9.36 20.32
C LEU A 190 -11.85 8.29 21.38
N MET A 191 -11.05 7.22 21.42
CA MET A 191 -11.31 6.11 22.34
C MET A 191 -10.69 6.32 23.72
N GLU A 192 -9.43 6.78 23.81
CA GLU A 192 -8.73 6.94 25.09
C GLU A 192 -9.05 8.27 25.77
N THR A 193 -9.19 9.37 24.99
CA THR A 193 -9.41 10.70 25.59
C THR A 193 -10.88 11.07 25.69
N MET A 194 -11.70 10.70 24.68
CA MET A 194 -13.13 11.04 24.63
C MET A 194 -14.01 9.89 25.11
N GLY A 195 -13.46 8.70 25.35
CA GLY A 195 -14.18 7.54 25.90
C GLY A 195 -15.13 6.87 24.93
N PHE A 196 -14.96 7.08 23.62
CA PHE A 196 -15.81 6.44 22.60
C PHE A 196 -15.60 4.93 22.57
N ASP A 197 -16.69 4.19 22.44
CA ASP A 197 -16.63 2.76 22.19
C ASP A 197 -16.17 2.48 20.76
N ARG A 198 -15.70 1.23 20.53
CA ARG A 198 -15.21 0.79 19.21
C ARG A 198 -16.22 0.97 18.09
N GLY A 199 -17.52 0.78 18.40
CA GLY A 199 -18.62 0.97 17.46
C GLY A 199 -18.81 2.46 17.12
N GLU A 200 -18.76 3.33 18.10
CA GLU A 200 -18.87 4.78 17.92
C GLU A 200 -17.68 5.33 17.13
N TYR A 201 -16.45 4.89 17.45
CA TYR A 201 -15.27 5.21 16.66
C TYR A 201 -15.40 4.83 15.19
N SER A 202 -15.86 3.61 14.92
CA SER A 202 -16.09 3.11 13.55
C SER A 202 -17.09 3.99 12.80
N THR A 203 -18.17 4.42 13.48
CA THR A 203 -19.21 5.29 12.90
C THR A 203 -18.67 6.68 12.57
N VAL A 204 -17.90 7.28 13.49
CA VAL A 204 -17.27 8.60 13.26
C VAL A 204 -16.30 8.55 12.07
N MET A 205 -15.48 7.50 11.98
CA MET A 205 -14.56 7.33 10.87
C MET A 205 -15.30 7.15 9.54
N ALA A 206 -16.40 6.36 9.53
CA ALA A 206 -17.23 6.20 8.35
C ALA A 206 -17.87 7.52 7.90
N LEU A 207 -18.41 8.31 8.83
CA LEU A 207 -18.97 9.63 8.53
C LEU A 207 -17.93 10.60 7.99
N THR A 208 -16.75 10.67 8.63
CA THR A 208 -15.65 11.54 8.18
C THR A 208 -15.23 11.23 6.76
N ALA A 209 -15.18 9.96 6.42
CA ALA A 209 -14.77 9.55 5.08
C ALA A 209 -15.90 9.78 4.05
N MET A 210 -17.18 9.60 4.41
CA MET A 210 -18.29 9.98 3.53
C MET A 210 -18.27 11.48 3.21
N VAL A 211 -18.02 12.32 4.20
CA VAL A 211 -17.86 13.78 3.97
C VAL A 211 -16.66 14.07 3.07
N SER A 212 -15.52 13.39 3.28
CA SER A 212 -14.33 13.55 2.43
C SER A 212 -14.53 13.10 0.99
N MET A 213 -15.48 12.22 0.72
CA MET A 213 -15.84 11.77 -0.63
C MET A 213 -16.81 12.72 -1.33
N ALA A 214 -17.56 13.55 -0.58
CA ALA A 214 -18.54 14.49 -1.11
C ALA A 214 -17.92 15.83 -1.54
N VAL A 215 -16.66 16.08 -1.18
CA VAL A 215 -15.86 17.29 -1.54
C VAL A 215 -14.88 16.95 -2.66
#